data_75ca68a5964bbe3f28a9d85f51864920
#
_entry.id   75ca68a5964bbe3f28a9d85f51864920
#
_cell.length_a   1.000
_cell.length_b   1.000
_cell.length_c   1.000
_cell.angle_alpha   90.00
_cell.angle_beta   90.00
_cell.angle_gamma   90.00
#
_symmetry.space_group_name_H-M   'P 1'
#
loop_
_entity.id
_entity.type
_entity.pdbx_description
1 polymer ?
#
loop_
_entity_poly.entity_id
_entity_poly.type
_entity_poly.pdbx_seq_one_letter_code
_entity_poly.pdbx_strand_id
1 'polypeptide(L)'
;MDSRPAEFHCGYAESEQQIIEKGRSILAKFGRYIKEGPIVDLGCGEGALLLALKKAGKKQILGVDSNEELLRIARGLDVPLAESDIWEFLRKGRLEPAVYFYLDVMEHVPVELNLELFCLLPAGSRIIIQTPYTESILGHRFYMNVPSHVAPYSPWVIKKMLGRFSYQVAAEGSVDWGRLPNWKNKLRAFVLLKIMGVDPDLILGGGNYFVVADRVRGAES
;
A
#
# COMPACT_ATOMS: atom_id res chain seq x y z
N MET A 1 2.79 -16.67 -20.21
CA MET A 1 4.08 -16.92 -19.53
C MET A 1 4.92 -15.66 -19.71
N ASP A 2 4.87 -14.75 -18.76
CA ASP A 2 5.72 -13.57 -18.77
C ASP A 2 6.58 -13.62 -17.50
N SER A 3 7.75 -14.28 -17.64
CA SER A 3 8.76 -14.30 -16.59
C SER A 3 9.49 -12.95 -16.61
N ARG A 4 8.94 -11.95 -15.93
CA ARG A 4 9.68 -10.73 -15.68
C ARG A 4 10.82 -11.03 -14.72
N PRO A 5 12.06 -10.61 -15.05
CA PRO A 5 13.21 -10.90 -14.19
C PRO A 5 13.02 -10.24 -12.82
N ALA A 6 13.37 -10.96 -11.77
CA ALA A 6 13.38 -10.50 -10.38
C ALA A 6 14.28 -9.25 -10.13
N GLU A 7 15.07 -8.85 -11.11
CA GLU A 7 16.10 -7.82 -11.04
C GLU A 7 15.58 -6.37 -10.89
N PHE A 8 14.25 -6.12 -11.03
CA PHE A 8 13.71 -4.76 -11.01
C PHE A 8 12.94 -4.38 -9.74
N HIS A 9 12.93 -5.22 -8.72
CA HIS A 9 12.29 -4.87 -7.47
C HIS A 9 13.26 -4.08 -6.58
N CYS A 10 13.15 -2.77 -6.60
CA CYS A 10 13.87 -1.90 -5.67
C CYS A 10 13.34 -2.07 -4.25
N GLY A 11 14.19 -2.47 -3.30
CA GLY A 11 13.90 -2.32 -1.88
C GLY A 11 13.69 -3.59 -1.07
N TYR A 12 14.30 -4.71 -1.45
CA TYR A 12 14.38 -5.87 -0.57
C TYR A 12 15.10 -5.53 0.73
N ALA A 13 14.56 -6.01 1.83
CA ALA A 13 15.29 -5.95 3.08
C ALA A 13 16.47 -6.92 3.01
N GLU A 14 17.68 -6.40 3.16
CA GLU A 14 18.91 -7.19 3.12
C GLU A 14 19.15 -7.97 4.42
N SER A 15 18.39 -7.67 5.48
CA SER A 15 18.52 -8.30 6.78
C SER A 15 17.20 -8.41 7.53
N GLU A 16 17.09 -9.37 8.46
CA GLU A 16 15.94 -9.52 9.36
C GLU A 16 15.64 -8.22 10.13
N GLN A 17 16.68 -7.49 10.54
CA GLN A 17 16.51 -6.23 11.25
C GLN A 17 15.80 -5.17 10.40
N GLN A 18 16.13 -5.08 9.12
CA GLN A 18 15.46 -4.16 8.19
C GLN A 18 13.99 -4.55 7.98
N ILE A 19 13.69 -5.86 7.90
CA ILE A 19 12.30 -6.36 7.82
C ILE A 19 11.51 -5.93 9.05
N ILE A 20 12.10 -6.09 10.25
CA ILE A 20 11.47 -5.68 11.50
C ILE A 20 11.19 -4.17 11.52
N GLU A 21 12.16 -3.36 11.12
CA GLU A 21 12.03 -1.89 11.11
C GLU A 21 10.99 -1.43 10.08
N LYS A 22 10.99 -2.03 8.88
CA LYS A 22 9.98 -1.78 7.84
C LYS A 22 8.58 -2.11 8.36
N GLY A 23 8.39 -3.30 8.94
CA GLY A 23 7.10 -3.71 9.49
C GLY A 23 6.62 -2.81 10.63
N ARG A 24 7.52 -2.41 11.55
CA ARG A 24 7.20 -1.44 12.61
C ARG A 24 6.77 -0.09 12.05
N SER A 25 7.47 0.40 11.02
CA SER A 25 7.14 1.66 10.34
C SER A 25 5.75 1.61 9.71
N ILE A 26 5.42 0.52 9.00
CA ILE A 26 4.10 0.31 8.40
C ILE A 26 3.02 0.27 9.50
N LEU A 27 3.24 -0.50 10.55
CA LEU A 27 2.28 -0.60 11.66
C LEU A 27 2.10 0.72 12.42
N ALA A 28 3.16 1.49 12.61
CA ALA A 28 3.07 2.83 13.21
C ALA A 28 2.22 3.80 12.38
N LYS A 29 2.27 3.70 11.04
CA LYS A 29 1.49 4.53 10.13
C LYS A 29 0.03 4.10 10.08
N PHE A 30 -0.23 2.81 9.91
CA PHE A 30 -1.54 2.29 9.56
C PHE A 30 -2.24 1.53 10.68
N GLY A 31 -1.55 1.22 11.79
CA GLY A 31 -2.11 0.41 12.88
C GLY A 31 -3.42 0.97 13.45
N ARG A 32 -3.56 2.29 13.52
CA ARG A 32 -4.78 2.97 13.98
C ARG A 32 -6.01 2.74 13.07
N TYR A 33 -5.79 2.28 11.85
CA TYR A 33 -6.86 2.01 10.89
C TYR A 33 -7.26 0.53 10.85
N ILE A 34 -6.54 -0.32 11.57
CA ILE A 34 -6.84 -1.76 11.64
C ILE A 34 -8.06 -1.97 12.53
N LYS A 35 -9.13 -2.48 11.94
CA LYS A 35 -10.33 -2.94 12.67
C LYS A 35 -10.09 -4.34 13.27
N GLU A 36 -10.98 -4.78 14.14
CA GLU A 36 -11.03 -6.18 14.58
C GLU A 36 -11.37 -7.10 13.42
N GLY A 37 -10.86 -8.33 13.46
CA GLY A 37 -11.11 -9.35 12.47
C GLY A 37 -9.87 -9.73 11.63
N PRO A 38 -10.08 -10.41 10.51
CA PRO A 38 -9.01 -10.87 9.63
C PRO A 38 -8.26 -9.71 8.96
N ILE A 39 -6.96 -9.91 8.73
CA ILE A 39 -6.08 -8.96 8.04
C ILE A 39 -5.40 -9.71 6.91
N VAL A 40 -5.48 -9.18 5.70
CA VAL A 40 -4.85 -9.75 4.51
C VAL A 40 -3.91 -8.73 3.90
N ASP A 41 -2.66 -9.13 3.66
CA ASP A 41 -1.63 -8.32 3.01
C ASP A 41 -1.46 -8.80 1.56
N LEU A 42 -2.00 -8.04 0.61
CA LEU A 42 -1.98 -8.34 -0.82
C LEU A 42 -0.71 -7.78 -1.46
N GLY A 43 0.20 -8.64 -1.89
CA GLY A 43 1.55 -8.31 -2.28
C GLY A 43 2.45 -8.18 -1.05
N CYS A 44 2.45 -9.18 -0.17
CA CYS A 44 3.10 -9.11 1.14
C CYS A 44 4.64 -9.12 1.08
N GLY A 45 5.24 -9.45 -0.07
CA GLY A 45 6.68 -9.51 -0.26
C GLY A 45 7.39 -10.36 0.79
N GLU A 46 8.43 -9.82 1.41
CA GLU A 46 9.20 -10.48 2.48
C GLU A 46 8.46 -10.61 3.83
N GLY A 47 7.19 -10.22 3.92
CA GLY A 47 6.36 -10.43 5.11
C GLY A 47 6.58 -9.43 6.26
N ALA A 48 7.12 -8.26 5.99
CA ALA A 48 7.46 -7.25 7.00
C ALA A 48 6.23 -6.81 7.83
N LEU A 49 5.11 -6.50 7.18
CA LEU A 49 3.86 -6.16 7.87
C LEU A 49 3.33 -7.33 8.68
N LEU A 50 3.34 -8.55 8.12
CA LEU A 50 2.86 -9.75 8.80
C LEU A 50 3.64 -10.03 10.09
N LEU A 51 4.97 -9.89 10.06
CA LEU A 51 5.82 -10.04 11.24
C LEU A 51 5.46 -9.01 12.32
N ALA A 52 5.25 -7.75 11.93
CA ALA A 52 4.85 -6.70 12.87
C ALA A 52 3.47 -6.97 13.48
N LEU A 53 2.50 -7.40 12.68
CA LEU A 53 1.16 -7.78 13.13
C LEU A 53 1.21 -8.98 14.10
N LYS A 54 1.99 -10.03 13.77
CA LYS A 54 2.21 -11.19 14.65
C LYS A 54 2.80 -10.78 15.98
N LYS A 55 3.85 -9.93 15.98
CA LYS A 55 4.45 -9.38 17.22
C LYS A 55 3.50 -8.50 18.02
N ALA A 56 2.54 -7.85 17.36
CA ALA A 56 1.45 -7.10 18.02
C ALA A 56 0.28 -7.97 18.49
N GLY A 57 0.39 -9.30 18.42
CA GLY A 57 -0.60 -10.26 18.91
C GLY A 57 -1.80 -10.49 17.97
N LYS A 58 -1.75 -10.02 16.71
CA LYS A 58 -2.78 -10.32 15.73
C LYS A 58 -2.68 -11.77 15.27
N LYS A 59 -3.81 -12.52 15.36
CA LYS A 59 -3.83 -13.96 15.10
C LYS A 59 -4.40 -14.31 13.71
N GLN A 60 -5.33 -13.51 13.21
CA GLN A 60 -5.99 -13.73 11.92
C GLN A 60 -5.30 -12.87 10.86
N ILE A 61 -4.10 -13.26 10.47
CA ILE A 61 -3.29 -12.58 9.46
C ILE A 61 -2.96 -13.54 8.33
N LEU A 62 -2.90 -13.04 7.10
CA LEU A 62 -2.51 -13.80 5.91
C LEU A 62 -1.78 -12.89 4.94
N GLY A 63 -0.64 -13.31 4.43
CA GLY A 63 0.04 -12.66 3.30
C GLY A 63 -0.21 -13.41 2.00
N VAL A 64 -0.37 -12.67 0.92
CA VAL A 64 -0.53 -13.20 -0.43
C VAL A 64 0.54 -12.59 -1.32
N ASP A 65 1.34 -13.41 -1.97
CA ASP A 65 2.34 -12.99 -2.95
C ASP A 65 2.62 -14.14 -3.93
N SER A 66 3.07 -13.82 -5.14
CA SER A 66 3.48 -14.79 -6.16
C SER A 66 4.99 -14.87 -6.34
N ASN A 67 5.76 -13.97 -5.72
CA ASN A 67 7.20 -13.94 -5.84
C ASN A 67 7.85 -14.95 -4.88
N GLU A 68 8.32 -16.09 -5.43
CA GLU A 68 8.90 -17.18 -4.66
C GLU A 68 10.14 -16.75 -3.86
N GLU A 69 10.96 -15.85 -4.38
CA GLU A 69 12.17 -15.36 -3.70
C GLU A 69 11.80 -14.59 -2.42
N LEU A 70 10.81 -13.69 -2.51
CA LEU A 70 10.31 -12.95 -1.35
C LEU A 70 9.61 -13.85 -0.36
N LEU A 71 8.79 -14.77 -0.84
CA LEU A 71 8.11 -15.73 0.00
C LEU A 71 9.08 -16.67 0.74
N ARG A 72 10.22 -16.99 0.15
CA ARG A 72 11.28 -17.75 0.82
C ARG A 72 11.80 -17.02 2.07
N ILE A 73 11.96 -15.70 1.98
CA ILE A 73 12.34 -14.86 3.12
C ILE A 73 11.21 -14.84 4.16
N ALA A 74 9.98 -14.58 3.72
CA ALA A 74 8.81 -14.52 4.58
C ALA A 74 8.53 -15.84 5.33
N ARG A 75 8.75 -17.00 4.70
CA ARG A 75 8.65 -18.32 5.35
C ARG A 75 9.61 -18.45 6.54
N GLY A 76 10.81 -17.85 6.45
CA GLY A 76 11.77 -17.80 7.56
C GLY A 76 11.27 -17.03 8.79
N LEU A 77 10.24 -16.18 8.64
CA LEU A 77 9.64 -15.40 9.73
C LEU A 77 8.48 -16.13 10.43
N ASP A 78 8.14 -17.34 9.99
CA ASP A 78 7.02 -18.13 10.52
C ASP A 78 5.71 -17.33 10.56
N VAL A 79 5.33 -16.73 9.43
CA VAL A 79 4.07 -16.00 9.22
C VAL A 79 3.16 -16.75 8.25
N PRO A 80 1.82 -16.64 8.37
CA PRO A 80 0.89 -17.30 7.46
C PRO A 80 0.96 -16.71 6.04
N LEU A 81 1.13 -17.57 5.03
CA LEU A 81 1.32 -17.17 3.64
C LEU A 81 0.45 -18.01 2.70
N ALA A 82 -0.05 -17.36 1.66
CA ALA A 82 -0.61 -17.98 0.45
C ALA A 82 0.28 -17.61 -0.74
N GLU A 83 0.94 -18.62 -1.32
CA GLU A 83 1.69 -18.48 -2.56
C GLU A 83 0.72 -18.50 -3.73
N SER A 84 0.34 -17.32 -4.21
CA SER A 84 -0.64 -17.15 -5.26
C SER A 84 -0.50 -15.77 -5.89
N ASP A 85 -0.85 -15.67 -7.16
CA ASP A 85 -1.23 -14.40 -7.74
C ASP A 85 -2.44 -13.80 -6.98
N ILE A 86 -2.44 -12.47 -6.78
CA ILE A 86 -3.47 -11.77 -6.00
C ILE A 86 -4.87 -12.01 -6.58
N TRP A 87 -5.02 -11.93 -7.92
CA TRP A 87 -6.33 -12.10 -8.58
C TRP A 87 -6.78 -13.55 -8.56
N GLU A 88 -5.86 -14.48 -8.69
CA GLU A 88 -6.17 -15.91 -8.53
C GLU A 88 -6.67 -16.21 -7.11
N PHE A 89 -5.99 -15.67 -6.09
CA PHE A 89 -6.41 -15.76 -4.70
C PHE A 89 -7.81 -15.16 -4.48
N LEU A 90 -8.06 -13.95 -4.99
CA LEU A 90 -9.34 -13.26 -4.83
C LEU A 90 -10.50 -13.96 -5.56
N ARG A 91 -10.26 -14.51 -6.76
CA ARG A 91 -11.29 -15.19 -7.55
C ARG A 91 -11.65 -16.56 -6.99
N LYS A 92 -10.68 -17.31 -6.45
CA LYS A 92 -10.88 -18.67 -5.94
C LYS A 92 -11.24 -18.72 -4.46
N GLY A 93 -10.91 -17.71 -3.68
CA GLY A 93 -11.12 -17.66 -2.24
C GLY A 93 -12.58 -17.42 -1.86
N ARG A 94 -13.01 -18.01 -0.75
CA ARG A 94 -14.20 -17.54 -0.03
C ARG A 94 -13.75 -16.35 0.82
N LEU A 95 -13.83 -15.15 0.23
CA LEU A 95 -13.40 -13.94 0.89
C LEU A 95 -14.42 -13.54 1.98
N GLU A 96 -13.91 -13.26 3.16
CA GLU A 96 -14.69 -12.68 4.26
C GLU A 96 -14.35 -11.18 4.41
N PRO A 97 -15.25 -10.38 5.00
CA PRO A 97 -14.93 -9.01 5.33
C PRO A 97 -13.67 -8.94 6.20
N ALA A 98 -12.67 -8.19 5.75
CA ALA A 98 -11.36 -8.11 6.36
C ALA A 98 -10.76 -6.71 6.20
N VAL A 99 -9.61 -6.47 6.84
CA VAL A 99 -8.73 -5.35 6.53
C VAL A 99 -7.71 -5.84 5.50
N TYR A 100 -7.80 -5.32 4.29
CA TYR A 100 -6.89 -5.61 3.19
C TYR A 100 -5.84 -4.52 3.09
N PHE A 101 -4.58 -4.88 3.19
CA PHE A 101 -3.46 -4.01 2.86
C PHE A 101 -3.08 -4.21 1.39
N TYR A 102 -2.82 -3.11 0.69
CA TYR A 102 -2.42 -3.08 -0.71
C TYR A 102 -1.37 -1.96 -0.86
N LEU A 103 -0.15 -2.28 -0.42
CA LEU A 103 0.92 -1.31 -0.22
C LEU A 103 1.99 -1.45 -1.30
N ASP A 104 2.20 -0.38 -2.07
CA ASP A 104 3.21 -0.31 -3.13
C ASP A 104 3.08 -1.45 -4.18
N VAL A 105 1.83 -1.80 -4.54
CA VAL A 105 1.48 -2.84 -5.52
C VAL A 105 0.66 -2.27 -6.67
N MET A 106 -0.24 -1.33 -6.38
CA MET A 106 -1.22 -0.79 -7.32
C MET A 106 -0.56 -0.26 -8.60
N GLU A 107 0.58 0.41 -8.46
CA GLU A 107 1.35 1.01 -9.56
C GLU A 107 2.01 0.00 -10.50
N HIS A 108 2.19 -1.22 -10.03
CA HIS A 108 2.77 -2.32 -10.82
C HIS A 108 1.74 -3.10 -11.63
N VAL A 109 0.48 -2.71 -11.55
CA VAL A 109 -0.65 -3.49 -12.04
C VAL A 109 -1.46 -2.69 -13.05
N PRO A 110 -1.93 -3.30 -14.15
CA PRO A 110 -2.88 -2.68 -15.08
C PRO A 110 -4.13 -2.18 -14.36
N VAL A 111 -4.69 -1.06 -14.88
CA VAL A 111 -5.87 -0.40 -14.28
C VAL A 111 -7.06 -1.35 -14.14
N GLU A 112 -7.27 -2.20 -15.13
CA GLU A 112 -8.38 -3.16 -15.21
C GLU A 112 -8.34 -4.15 -14.04
N LEU A 113 -7.14 -4.63 -13.69
CA LEU A 113 -6.93 -5.54 -12.57
C LEU A 113 -7.15 -4.84 -11.22
N ASN A 114 -6.74 -3.58 -11.08
CA ASN A 114 -7.05 -2.79 -9.89
C ASN A 114 -8.57 -2.57 -9.73
N LEU A 115 -9.30 -2.31 -10.81
CA LEU A 115 -10.75 -2.21 -10.79
C LEU A 115 -11.40 -3.54 -10.40
N GLU A 116 -10.91 -4.65 -10.93
CA GLU A 116 -11.37 -5.99 -10.57
C GLU A 116 -11.14 -6.30 -9.09
N LEU A 117 -9.96 -5.97 -8.55
CA LEU A 117 -9.65 -6.13 -7.13
C LEU A 117 -10.70 -5.41 -6.27
N PHE A 118 -10.99 -4.14 -6.57
CA PHE A 118 -12.00 -3.38 -5.81
C PHE A 118 -13.41 -3.97 -5.94
N CYS A 119 -13.71 -4.59 -7.07
CA CYS A 119 -14.98 -5.31 -7.28
C CYS A 119 -15.06 -6.61 -6.46
N LEU A 120 -13.96 -7.34 -6.32
CA LEU A 120 -13.95 -8.66 -5.68
C LEU A 120 -13.97 -8.62 -4.15
N LEU A 121 -13.37 -7.59 -3.51
CA LEU A 121 -13.34 -7.52 -2.04
C LEU A 121 -14.76 -7.46 -1.46
N PRO A 122 -15.08 -8.19 -0.37
CA PRO A 122 -16.43 -8.25 0.18
C PRO A 122 -16.92 -6.91 0.75
N ALA A 123 -18.23 -6.68 0.72
CA ALA A 123 -18.85 -5.58 1.47
C ALA A 123 -18.59 -5.71 2.97
N GLY A 124 -18.30 -4.59 3.64
CA GLY A 124 -17.84 -4.55 5.03
C GLY A 124 -16.33 -4.62 5.19
N SER A 125 -15.58 -4.86 4.12
CA SER A 125 -14.12 -4.81 4.15
C SER A 125 -13.60 -3.38 4.24
N ARG A 126 -12.40 -3.24 4.80
CA ARG A 126 -11.57 -2.04 4.71
C ARG A 126 -10.38 -2.31 3.81
N ILE A 127 -10.07 -1.39 2.93
CA ILE A 127 -8.82 -1.42 2.17
C ILE A 127 -7.90 -0.27 2.59
N ILE A 128 -6.62 -0.56 2.74
CA ILE A 128 -5.56 0.42 3.02
C ILE A 128 -4.59 0.34 1.83
N ILE A 129 -4.60 1.39 1.03
CA ILE A 129 -3.76 1.50 -0.18
C ILE A 129 -2.62 2.46 0.11
N GLN A 130 -1.41 2.14 -0.34
CA GLN A 130 -0.29 3.05 -0.47
C GLN A 130 0.28 2.93 -1.88
N THR A 131 0.66 4.05 -2.49
CA THR A 131 1.27 4.10 -3.83
C THR A 131 2.10 5.39 -3.96
N PRO A 132 3.04 5.54 -4.89
CA PRO A 132 3.76 6.79 -5.10
C PRO A 132 2.82 7.98 -5.28
N TYR A 133 3.10 9.08 -4.58
CA TYR A 133 2.30 10.31 -4.65
C TYR A 133 2.63 11.10 -5.90
N THR A 134 1.99 10.79 -7.01
CA THR A 134 2.31 11.33 -8.33
C THR A 134 2.08 12.83 -8.49
N GLU A 135 1.32 13.47 -7.59
CA GLU A 135 1.15 14.93 -7.55
C GLU A 135 2.28 15.66 -6.82
N SER A 136 3.15 14.94 -6.10
CA SER A 136 4.36 15.53 -5.50
C SER A 136 5.59 15.28 -6.38
N ILE A 137 6.56 16.19 -6.34
CA ILE A 137 7.83 16.04 -7.09
C ILE A 137 8.59 14.79 -6.64
N LEU A 138 8.59 14.49 -5.34
CA LEU A 138 9.27 13.32 -4.80
C LEU A 138 8.57 12.03 -5.23
N GLY A 139 7.25 11.96 -5.11
CA GLY A 139 6.49 10.77 -5.49
C GLY A 139 6.51 10.54 -7.01
N HIS A 140 6.46 11.61 -7.81
CA HIS A 140 6.64 11.50 -9.26
C HIS A 140 8.02 10.94 -9.62
N ARG A 141 9.08 11.41 -8.97
CA ARG A 141 10.44 10.90 -9.17
C ARG A 141 10.53 9.41 -8.76
N PHE A 142 9.92 9.02 -7.64
CA PHE A 142 9.87 7.60 -7.24
C PHE A 142 9.16 6.76 -8.30
N TYR A 143 7.99 7.22 -8.77
CA TYR A 143 7.26 6.54 -9.81
C TYR A 143 8.11 6.32 -11.08
N MET A 144 8.76 7.36 -11.57
CA MET A 144 9.54 7.32 -12.82
C MET A 144 10.84 6.50 -12.73
N ASN A 145 11.38 6.30 -11.53
CA ASN A 145 12.65 5.59 -11.34
C ASN A 145 12.51 4.07 -11.23
N VAL A 146 11.29 3.56 -11.22
CA VAL A 146 11.03 2.11 -11.09
C VAL A 146 10.43 1.59 -12.40
N PRO A 147 11.20 0.82 -13.21
CA PRO A 147 10.76 0.38 -14.54
C PRO A 147 9.52 -0.52 -14.54
N SER A 148 9.22 -1.17 -13.41
CA SER A 148 8.03 -2.03 -13.26
C SER A 148 6.73 -1.26 -12.98
N HIS A 149 6.78 0.06 -12.81
CA HIS A 149 5.57 0.88 -12.69
C HIS A 149 4.88 1.01 -14.04
N VAL A 150 3.63 0.58 -14.13
CA VAL A 150 2.85 0.57 -15.37
C VAL A 150 1.78 1.66 -15.43
N ALA A 151 1.30 2.14 -14.29
CA ALA A 151 0.25 3.17 -14.23
C ALA A 151 0.45 4.14 -13.06
N PRO A 152 0.53 5.47 -13.31
CA PRO A 152 0.54 6.47 -12.25
C PRO A 152 -0.88 6.70 -11.73
N TYR A 153 -1.03 6.79 -10.42
CA TYR A 153 -2.31 7.04 -9.77
C TYR A 153 -2.27 8.34 -8.97
N SER A 154 -3.09 9.32 -9.35
CA SER A 154 -3.32 10.48 -8.50
C SER A 154 -4.37 10.17 -7.43
N PRO A 155 -4.39 10.91 -6.30
CA PRO A 155 -5.42 10.80 -5.27
C PRO A 155 -6.85 10.86 -5.83
N TRP A 156 -7.06 11.74 -6.80
CA TRP A 156 -8.36 11.89 -7.46
C TRP A 156 -8.76 10.61 -8.21
N VAL A 157 -7.84 10.01 -8.98
CA VAL A 157 -8.10 8.78 -9.74
C VAL A 157 -8.44 7.63 -8.79
N ILE A 158 -7.64 7.43 -7.73
CA ILE A 158 -7.88 6.36 -6.74
C ILE A 158 -9.28 6.51 -6.12
N LYS A 159 -9.63 7.73 -5.68
CA LYS A 159 -10.94 7.99 -5.08
C LYS A 159 -12.10 7.75 -6.07
N LYS A 160 -11.93 8.08 -7.34
CA LYS A 160 -12.91 7.79 -8.39
C LYS A 160 -13.08 6.30 -8.64
N MET A 161 -11.97 5.55 -8.67
CA MET A 161 -12.00 4.09 -8.82
C MET A 161 -12.72 3.44 -7.63
N LEU A 162 -12.37 3.82 -6.40
CA LEU A 162 -13.01 3.33 -5.18
C LEU A 162 -14.51 3.67 -5.14
N GLY A 163 -14.90 4.90 -5.46
CA GLY A 163 -16.29 5.34 -5.48
C GLY A 163 -17.17 4.54 -6.43
N ARG A 164 -16.61 4.01 -7.53
CA ARG A 164 -17.34 3.14 -8.48
C ARG A 164 -17.83 1.83 -7.85
N PHE A 165 -17.14 1.36 -6.80
CA PHE A 165 -17.43 0.09 -6.13
C PHE A 165 -17.96 0.27 -4.70
N SER A 166 -18.62 1.39 -4.44
CA SER A 166 -19.26 1.69 -3.15
C SER A 166 -18.28 1.76 -1.97
N TYR A 167 -17.06 2.26 -2.20
CA TYR A 167 -16.15 2.56 -1.10
C TYR A 167 -16.33 3.99 -0.61
N GLN A 168 -16.29 4.15 0.71
CA GLN A 168 -16.25 5.44 1.38
C GLN A 168 -14.86 5.67 1.97
N VAL A 169 -14.22 6.78 1.60
CA VAL A 169 -12.91 7.15 2.13
C VAL A 169 -13.05 7.53 3.59
N ALA A 170 -12.34 6.81 4.46
CA ALA A 170 -12.29 7.04 5.90
C ALA A 170 -11.08 7.91 6.31
N ALA A 171 -9.98 7.82 5.57
CA ALA A 171 -8.78 8.63 5.77
C ALA A 171 -7.95 8.66 4.49
N GLU A 172 -7.20 9.74 4.30
CA GLU A 172 -6.21 9.87 3.23
C GLU A 172 -5.09 10.83 3.66
N GLY A 173 -3.95 10.76 2.99
CA GLY A 173 -2.84 11.67 3.23
C GLY A 173 -1.56 11.27 2.49
N SER A 174 -0.54 12.10 2.64
CA SER A 174 0.80 11.77 2.18
C SER A 174 1.63 11.10 3.27
N VAL A 175 2.52 10.22 2.86
CA VAL A 175 3.45 9.53 3.76
C VAL A 175 4.84 10.07 3.49
N ASP A 176 5.40 10.75 4.49
CA ASP A 176 6.80 11.19 4.41
C ASP A 176 7.74 9.97 4.51
N TRP A 177 8.55 9.76 3.50
CA TRP A 177 9.74 8.92 3.60
C TRP A 177 10.78 9.70 4.42
N GLY A 178 10.72 9.53 5.75
CA GLY A 178 11.48 10.22 6.75
C GLY A 178 12.92 10.55 6.34
N ARG A 179 13.17 11.76 5.99
CA ARG A 179 14.39 12.56 6.06
C ARG A 179 14.26 13.82 5.21
N LEU A 180 13.29 14.67 5.53
CA LEU A 180 13.54 16.07 5.21
C LEU A 180 14.35 16.68 6.35
N PRO A 181 15.44 17.38 6.05
CA PRO A 181 16.30 17.94 7.06
C PRO A 181 15.51 18.94 7.90
N ASN A 182 15.64 18.82 9.23
CA ASN A 182 15.28 19.82 10.21
C ASN A 182 13.95 20.57 9.98
N TRP A 183 13.01 20.47 10.91
CA TRP A 183 11.69 21.12 10.87
C TRP A 183 11.75 22.64 10.57
N LYS A 184 12.82 23.32 10.95
CA LYS A 184 13.06 24.74 10.65
C LYS A 184 13.23 25.00 9.16
N ASN A 185 13.87 24.09 8.44
CA ASN A 185 14.04 24.19 6.98
C ASN A 185 12.73 23.84 6.26
N LYS A 186 11.95 22.88 6.79
CA LYS A 186 10.57 22.61 6.29
C LYS A 186 9.70 23.85 6.41
N LEU A 187 9.70 24.50 7.57
CA LEU A 187 8.90 25.71 7.81
C LEU A 187 9.32 26.86 6.91
N ARG A 188 10.64 27.08 6.75
CA ARG A 188 11.15 28.12 5.84
C ARG A 188 10.74 27.87 4.39
N ALA A 189 10.90 26.63 3.91
CA ALA A 189 10.49 26.24 2.57
C ALA A 189 8.97 26.40 2.39
N PHE A 190 8.16 25.97 3.37
CA PHE A 190 6.72 26.12 3.36
C PHE A 190 6.30 27.59 3.22
N VAL A 191 6.87 28.48 4.04
CA VAL A 191 6.57 29.92 4.00
C VAL A 191 6.99 30.53 2.67
N LEU A 192 8.19 30.19 2.18
CA LEU A 192 8.70 30.69 0.90
C LEU A 192 7.79 30.26 -0.27
N LEU A 193 7.38 28.98 -0.31
CA LEU A 193 6.49 28.46 -1.35
C LEU A 193 5.12 29.15 -1.32
N LYS A 194 4.55 29.37 -0.14
CA LYS A 194 3.29 30.12 0.00
C LYS A 194 3.42 31.56 -0.49
N ILE A 195 4.53 32.26 -0.19
CA ILE A 195 4.82 33.61 -0.69
C ILE A 195 4.93 33.62 -2.22
N MET A 196 5.50 32.57 -2.80
CA MET A 196 5.64 32.42 -4.25
C MET A 196 4.33 31.95 -4.94
N GLY A 197 3.26 31.72 -4.18
CA GLY A 197 2.01 31.20 -4.73
C GLY A 197 2.07 29.74 -5.16
N VAL A 198 3.09 28.99 -4.71
CA VAL A 198 3.24 27.57 -4.98
C VAL A 198 2.65 26.76 -3.84
N ASP A 199 1.86 25.73 -4.16
CA ASP A 199 1.36 24.81 -3.14
C ASP A 199 2.52 24.05 -2.50
N PRO A 200 2.76 24.21 -1.18
CA PRO A 200 3.84 23.50 -0.50
C PRO A 200 3.75 21.97 -0.60
N ASP A 201 2.54 21.41 -0.66
CA ASP A 201 2.34 19.96 -0.75
C ASP A 201 2.82 19.38 -2.08
N LEU A 202 2.83 20.20 -3.13
CA LEU A 202 3.41 19.83 -4.43
C LEU A 202 4.92 19.55 -4.35
N ILE A 203 5.64 20.28 -3.49
CA ILE A 203 7.10 20.18 -3.36
C ILE A 203 7.52 19.43 -2.10
N LEU A 204 6.83 19.68 -0.99
CA LEU A 204 7.14 19.12 0.32
C LEU A 204 6.27 17.90 0.65
N GLY A 205 5.30 17.57 -0.20
CA GLY A 205 4.48 16.37 -0.07
C GLY A 205 5.33 15.11 -0.02
N GLY A 206 4.87 14.12 0.73
CA GLY A 206 5.56 12.85 0.89
C GLY A 206 5.78 12.10 -0.43
N GLY A 207 6.69 11.13 -0.41
CA GLY A 207 6.95 10.26 -1.56
C GLY A 207 5.78 9.36 -1.92
N ASN A 208 4.96 8.98 -0.94
CA ASN A 208 3.78 8.14 -1.13
C ASN A 208 2.50 8.82 -0.65
N TYR A 209 1.40 8.48 -1.32
CA TYR A 209 0.04 8.77 -0.92
C TYR A 209 -0.62 7.52 -0.35
N PHE A 210 -1.46 7.69 0.65
CA PHE A 210 -2.29 6.60 1.14
C PHE A 210 -3.76 6.97 1.18
N VAL A 211 -4.60 5.95 1.05
CA VAL A 211 -6.04 6.03 1.27
C VAL A 211 -6.52 4.82 2.07
N VAL A 212 -7.41 5.08 3.03
CA VAL A 212 -8.14 4.08 3.79
C VAL A 212 -9.60 4.21 3.41
N ALA A 213 -10.20 3.15 2.90
CA ALA A 213 -11.59 3.18 2.47
C ALA A 213 -12.36 1.94 2.95
N ASP A 214 -13.61 2.15 3.34
CA ASP A 214 -14.55 1.10 3.75
C ASP A 214 -15.49 0.78 2.60
N ARG A 215 -15.59 -0.49 2.22
CA ARG A 215 -16.59 -0.94 1.27
C ARG A 215 -17.94 -1.07 1.97
N VAL A 216 -18.85 -0.19 1.66
CA VAL A 216 -20.21 -0.22 2.22
C VAL A 216 -21.09 -1.19 1.43
N ARG A 217 -22.09 -1.77 2.08
CA ARG A 217 -23.14 -2.51 1.36
C ARG A 217 -23.84 -1.50 0.46
N GLY A 218 -23.85 -1.75 -0.83
CA GLY A 218 -24.66 -0.94 -1.75
C GLY A 218 -26.11 -0.96 -1.28
N ALA A 219 -26.79 0.19 -1.26
CA ALA A 219 -28.23 0.16 -1.27
C ALA A 219 -28.62 -0.62 -2.52
N GLU A 220 -29.31 -1.75 -2.34
CA GLU A 220 -29.90 -2.46 -3.48
C GLU A 220 -30.78 -1.45 -4.21
N SER A 221 -30.32 -1.05 -5.40
CA SER A 221 -31.08 -0.18 -6.32
C SER A 221 -32.02 -1.02 -7.16
#